data_e2f7c62fab0228cb22b9752789d2c2c7
#
_entry.id   e2f7c62fab0228cb22b9752789d2c2c7
#
_cell.length_a   1.000
_cell.length_b   1.000
_cell.length_c   1.000
_cell.angle_alpha   90.00
_cell.angle_beta   90.00
_cell.angle_gamma   90.00
#
_symmetry.space_group_name_H-M   'P 1'
#
loop_
_entity.id
_entity.type
_entity.pdbx_description
1 polymer ?
#
loop_
_entity_poly.entity_id
_entity_poly.type
_entity_poly.pdbx_seq_one_letter_code
_entity_poly.pdbx_strand_id
1 'polypeptide(L)'
;MPNIKILQQSAEEMNTIDQTFDLVYYDPPFGLQRDFSMLEENGEEKSFSDHWKSFDDYITWYAEIINAGYNKLNKDGWMYLHNNFIGNALVLSKVLPEVRDSFYTNISWKRSGPKNNIKNGWGNIVDSIMVIRKGNPYFKVEYTDLDPKYERNSFKNKDDKGYYALAKTTGEKSRPGRMFEYKGYKPQYGWRVSEDMLKEMDAANLLHYGKNMLYKKIYLEDNKGVPVQNLWDDVYFISRSEQNKRKYPTQKPLKLLERIITSSCPLGGWVFDPFCGSGTTAIAAQLHGRNCITCDVNPQAIELVTEATQNNIDLLHFM
;
A
#
# COMPACT_ATOMS: atom_id res chain seq x y z
N MET A 1 21.98 8.52 7.97
CA MET A 1 20.76 8.06 8.63
C MET A 1 19.60 8.88 8.10
N PRO A 2 18.37 8.33 8.02
CA PRO A 2 17.17 9.11 7.68
C PRO A 2 16.97 10.30 8.62
N ASN A 3 16.43 11.38 8.11
CA ASN A 3 16.07 12.55 8.90
C ASN A 3 14.61 12.42 9.33
N ILE A 4 14.36 12.25 10.62
CA ILE A 4 13.01 12.14 11.19
C ILE A 4 12.75 13.42 11.99
N LYS A 5 11.71 14.17 11.61
CA LYS A 5 11.23 15.35 12.31
C LYS A 5 9.85 15.09 12.89
N ILE A 6 9.69 15.35 14.18
CA ILE A 6 8.45 15.13 14.92
C ILE A 6 8.01 16.50 15.44
N LEU A 7 6.79 16.90 15.12
CA LEU A 7 6.27 18.23 15.40
C LEU A 7 4.95 18.13 16.19
N GLN A 8 4.85 18.84 17.29
CA GLN A 8 3.58 18.99 17.99
C GLN A 8 2.79 20.12 17.35
N GLN A 9 1.97 19.79 16.36
CA GLN A 9 1.13 20.76 15.64
C GLN A 9 -0.07 20.08 14.99
N SER A 10 -1.08 20.89 14.65
CA SER A 10 -2.25 20.44 13.93
C SER A 10 -1.95 20.16 12.44
N ALA A 11 -2.72 19.26 11.85
CA ALA A 11 -2.69 19.01 10.40
C ALA A 11 -3.04 20.27 9.58
N GLU A 12 -3.88 21.18 10.10
CA GLU A 12 -4.22 22.47 9.47
C GLU A 12 -3.02 23.40 9.31
N GLU A 13 -2.00 23.21 10.17
CA GLU A 13 -0.78 24.04 10.17
C GLU A 13 0.29 23.52 9.21
N MET A 14 0.04 22.46 8.43
CA MET A 14 1.03 21.83 7.54
C MET A 14 1.65 22.81 6.52
N ASN A 15 0.96 23.92 6.22
CA ASN A 15 1.48 24.94 5.31
C ASN A 15 2.74 25.64 5.85
N THR A 16 2.97 25.62 7.17
CA THR A 16 4.17 26.18 7.82
C THR A 16 5.42 25.32 7.57
N ILE A 17 5.26 24.08 7.13
CA ILE A 17 6.36 23.17 6.86
C ILE A 17 6.96 23.51 5.49
N ASP A 18 8.21 23.98 5.47
CA ASP A 18 8.95 24.28 4.23
C ASP A 18 9.62 23.00 3.69
N GLN A 19 8.80 22.05 3.26
CA GLN A 19 9.23 20.79 2.63
C GLN A 19 8.12 20.30 1.71
N THR A 20 8.50 19.69 0.58
CA THR A 20 7.61 18.91 -0.27
C THR A 20 7.94 17.43 -0.18
N PHE A 21 6.98 16.56 -0.49
CA PHE A 21 7.02 15.15 -0.17
C PHE A 21 6.82 14.26 -1.40
N ASP A 22 7.48 13.12 -1.40
CA ASP A 22 7.28 12.05 -2.39
C ASP A 22 6.05 11.22 -2.04
N LEU A 23 5.78 11.10 -0.74
CA LEU A 23 4.67 10.34 -0.20
C LEU A 23 4.01 11.10 0.97
N VAL A 24 2.68 11.20 0.90
CA VAL A 24 1.84 11.67 2.00
C VAL A 24 0.93 10.51 2.42
N TYR A 25 0.89 10.21 3.72
CA TYR A 25 0.00 9.21 4.31
C TYR A 25 -0.88 9.87 5.36
N TYR A 26 -2.19 9.69 5.28
CA TYR A 26 -3.17 10.22 6.21
C TYR A 26 -3.97 9.11 6.87
N ASP A 27 -4.03 9.15 8.20
CA ASP A 27 -4.89 8.30 9.04
C ASP A 27 -5.62 9.19 10.07
N PRO A 28 -6.48 10.12 9.60
CA PRO A 28 -7.19 11.05 10.46
C PRO A 28 -8.23 10.32 11.33
N PRO A 29 -8.84 10.99 12.33
CA PRO A 29 -10.11 10.54 12.90
C PRO A 29 -11.14 10.28 11.78
N PHE A 30 -12.03 9.29 11.95
CA PHE A 30 -12.92 8.83 10.88
C PHE A 30 -14.33 9.44 10.93
N GLY A 31 -14.55 10.45 11.78
CA GLY A 31 -15.85 11.09 11.98
C GLY A 31 -16.87 10.16 12.66
N LEU A 32 -16.42 9.27 13.54
CA LEU A 32 -17.23 8.21 14.12
C LEU A 32 -18.11 8.65 15.31
N GLN A 33 -18.06 9.94 15.68
CA GLN A 33 -18.82 10.52 16.79
C GLN A 33 -18.58 9.78 18.10
N ARG A 34 -17.33 9.51 18.46
CA ARG A 34 -16.94 8.81 19.68
C ARG A 34 -15.59 9.25 20.20
N ASP A 35 -15.37 9.06 21.50
CA ASP A 35 -14.07 9.23 22.12
C ASP A 35 -13.27 7.94 22.03
N PHE A 36 -11.96 8.11 21.94
CA PHE A 36 -10.97 7.04 22.05
C PHE A 36 -10.15 7.26 23.30
N SER A 37 -10.11 6.30 24.21
CA SER A 37 -9.38 6.39 25.46
C SER A 37 -8.07 5.60 25.42
N MET A 38 -7.07 6.11 26.11
CA MET A 38 -5.80 5.46 26.43
C MET A 38 -5.65 5.37 27.93
N LEU A 39 -5.25 4.19 28.42
CA LEU A 39 -4.87 4.00 29.81
C LEU A 39 -3.36 4.27 29.94
N GLU A 40 -2.99 5.20 30.81
CA GLU A 40 -1.60 5.44 31.18
C GLU A 40 -1.12 4.40 32.21
N GLU A 41 0.21 4.25 32.34
CA GLU A 41 0.83 3.36 33.32
C GLU A 41 0.47 3.76 34.80
N ASN A 42 0.13 5.03 35.00
CA ASN A 42 -0.34 5.56 36.29
C ASN A 42 -1.83 5.28 36.58
N GLY A 43 -2.54 4.66 35.63
CA GLY A 43 -3.97 4.35 35.72
C GLY A 43 -4.90 5.50 35.31
N GLU A 44 -4.38 6.63 34.83
CA GLU A 44 -5.19 7.71 34.29
C GLU A 44 -5.66 7.37 32.87
N GLU A 45 -6.93 7.67 32.57
CA GLU A 45 -7.52 7.51 31.25
C GLU A 45 -7.48 8.87 30.53
N LYS A 46 -6.72 8.94 29.44
CA LYS A 46 -6.74 10.09 28.53
C LYS A 46 -7.50 9.73 27.27
N SER A 47 -8.35 10.64 26.82
CA SER A 47 -9.15 10.46 25.63
C SER A 47 -8.86 11.53 24.59
N PHE A 48 -8.93 11.15 23.31
CA PHE A 48 -9.08 12.10 22.22
C PHE A 48 -10.46 11.95 21.58
N SER A 49 -11.03 13.06 21.18
CA SER A 49 -12.41 13.15 20.69
C SER A 49 -12.44 13.10 19.16
N ASP A 50 -13.33 12.25 18.61
CA ASP A 50 -13.70 12.24 17.20
C ASP A 50 -15.16 12.73 17.05
N HIS A 51 -15.49 13.86 17.71
CA HIS A 51 -16.80 14.49 17.68
C HIS A 51 -16.82 15.71 16.76
N TRP A 52 -17.76 15.73 15.85
CA TRP A 52 -17.99 16.78 14.85
C TRP A 52 -19.44 17.30 14.99
N LYS A 53 -19.69 18.54 14.61
CA LYS A 53 -21.05 19.09 14.60
C LYS A 53 -21.97 18.28 13.71
N SER A 54 -21.45 17.86 12.56
CA SER A 54 -22.11 16.96 11.61
C SER A 54 -21.05 16.15 10.87
N PHE A 55 -21.49 15.07 10.21
CA PHE A 55 -20.59 14.31 9.33
C PHE A 55 -20.16 15.13 8.10
N ASP A 56 -21.00 16.08 7.65
CA ASP A 56 -20.67 16.98 6.54
C ASP A 56 -19.57 17.99 6.93
N ASP A 57 -19.54 18.47 8.18
CA ASP A 57 -18.45 19.31 8.69
C ASP A 57 -17.13 18.53 8.71
N TYR A 58 -17.17 17.26 9.16
CA TYR A 58 -16.00 16.38 9.10
C TYR A 58 -15.51 16.23 7.66
N ILE A 59 -16.37 15.91 6.70
CA ILE A 59 -15.99 15.74 5.29
C ILE A 59 -15.43 17.03 4.68
N THR A 60 -15.96 18.18 5.10
CA THR A 60 -15.47 19.50 4.64
C THR A 60 -14.05 19.73 5.14
N TRP A 61 -13.82 19.56 6.44
CA TRP A 61 -12.48 19.64 7.05
C TRP A 61 -11.51 18.65 6.39
N TYR A 62 -11.95 17.41 6.20
CA TYR A 62 -11.10 16.38 5.60
C TYR A 62 -10.69 16.75 4.17
N ALA A 63 -11.61 17.35 3.37
CA ALA A 63 -11.30 17.83 2.04
C ALA A 63 -10.25 18.96 2.06
N GLU A 64 -10.34 19.89 3.01
CA GLU A 64 -9.38 20.99 3.18
C GLU A 64 -7.97 20.45 3.48
N ILE A 65 -7.86 19.48 4.40
CA ILE A 65 -6.61 18.82 4.77
C ILE A 65 -6.02 18.05 3.57
N ILE A 66 -6.85 17.35 2.79
CA ILE A 66 -6.42 16.64 1.58
C ILE A 66 -5.87 17.62 0.54
N ASN A 67 -6.58 18.72 0.28
CA ASN A 67 -6.14 19.75 -0.67
C ASN A 67 -4.79 20.35 -0.24
N ALA A 68 -4.64 20.67 1.05
CA ALA A 68 -3.37 21.18 1.59
C ALA A 68 -2.24 20.19 1.42
N GLY A 69 -2.46 18.92 1.73
CA GLY A 69 -1.46 17.85 1.55
C GLY A 69 -1.11 17.58 0.10
N TYR A 70 -2.07 17.66 -0.81
CA TYR A 70 -1.80 17.52 -2.23
C TYR A 70 -0.89 18.64 -2.76
N ASN A 71 -1.02 19.86 -2.23
CA ASN A 71 -0.13 20.98 -2.53
C ASN A 71 1.28 20.76 -1.98
N LYS A 72 1.41 19.98 -0.90
CA LYS A 72 2.73 19.59 -0.34
C LYS A 72 3.40 18.43 -1.07
N LEU A 73 2.68 17.72 -1.96
CA LEU A 73 3.31 16.70 -2.80
C LEU A 73 4.27 17.33 -3.83
N ASN A 74 5.40 16.67 -4.05
CA ASN A 74 6.23 16.89 -5.20
C ASN A 74 5.40 16.84 -6.50
N LYS A 75 5.92 17.35 -7.62
CA LYS A 75 5.25 17.26 -8.92
C LYS A 75 4.90 15.80 -9.31
N ASP A 76 5.70 14.86 -8.81
CA ASP A 76 5.52 13.43 -8.97
C ASP A 76 5.48 12.79 -7.57
N GLY A 77 4.28 12.58 -7.01
CA GLY A 77 4.12 12.09 -5.64
C GLY A 77 2.83 11.28 -5.43
N TRP A 78 2.81 10.51 -4.35
CA TRP A 78 1.68 9.70 -3.93
C TRP A 78 1.03 10.24 -2.66
N MET A 79 -0.31 10.15 -2.58
CA MET A 79 -1.05 10.38 -1.35
C MET A 79 -1.93 9.17 -1.05
N TYR A 80 -1.84 8.65 0.17
CA TYR A 80 -2.64 7.56 0.69
C TYR A 80 -3.54 8.07 1.81
N LEU A 81 -4.84 7.91 1.65
CA LEU A 81 -5.86 8.42 2.56
C LEU A 81 -6.58 7.23 3.19
N HIS A 82 -6.18 6.89 4.40
CA HIS A 82 -6.75 5.79 5.16
C HIS A 82 -7.98 6.28 5.91
N ASN A 83 -9.14 5.72 5.61
CA ASN A 83 -10.41 6.07 6.24
C ASN A 83 -11.41 4.90 6.12
N ASN A 84 -12.63 5.09 6.60
CA ASN A 84 -13.72 4.22 6.21
C ASN A 84 -14.17 4.53 4.77
N PHE A 85 -14.88 3.58 4.15
CA PHE A 85 -15.31 3.70 2.76
C PHE A 85 -16.17 4.95 2.51
N ILE A 86 -17.07 5.27 3.45
CA ILE A 86 -18.01 6.42 3.27
C ILE A 86 -17.25 7.74 3.31
N GLY A 87 -16.33 7.91 4.27
CA GLY A 87 -15.48 9.11 4.37
C GLY A 87 -14.70 9.36 3.08
N ASN A 88 -14.02 8.33 2.58
CA ASN A 88 -13.25 8.42 1.32
C ASN A 88 -14.13 8.66 0.10
N ALA A 89 -15.32 8.04 0.02
CA ALA A 89 -16.22 8.24 -1.12
C ALA A 89 -16.81 9.66 -1.16
N LEU A 90 -17.25 10.18 -0.02
CA LEU A 90 -17.89 11.49 0.05
C LEU A 90 -16.90 12.65 -0.10
N VAL A 91 -15.68 12.51 0.43
CA VAL A 91 -14.68 13.58 0.36
C VAL A 91 -14.28 13.91 -1.08
N LEU A 92 -14.35 12.96 -2.01
CA LEU A 92 -14.08 13.20 -3.44
C LEU A 92 -15.01 14.25 -4.08
N SER A 93 -16.20 14.47 -3.51
CA SER A 93 -17.13 15.50 -3.99
C SER A 93 -16.74 16.91 -3.52
N LYS A 94 -15.90 17.03 -2.48
CA LYS A 94 -15.54 18.29 -1.85
C LYS A 94 -14.09 18.73 -2.09
N VAL A 95 -13.19 17.82 -2.50
CA VAL A 95 -11.81 18.18 -2.86
C VAL A 95 -11.76 19.00 -4.16
N LEU A 96 -10.65 19.70 -4.35
CA LEU A 96 -10.38 20.42 -5.60
C LEU A 96 -10.42 19.49 -6.83
N PRO A 97 -10.84 20.00 -8.01
CA PRO A 97 -10.94 19.19 -9.23
C PRO A 97 -9.64 18.45 -9.57
N GLU A 98 -8.47 19.11 -9.45
CA GLU A 98 -7.17 18.50 -9.72
C GLU A 98 -6.84 17.34 -8.78
N VAL A 99 -7.28 17.41 -7.52
CA VAL A 99 -7.10 16.31 -6.53
C VAL A 99 -8.01 15.14 -6.89
N ARG A 100 -9.28 15.43 -7.19
CA ARG A 100 -10.26 14.41 -7.62
C ARG A 100 -9.82 13.71 -8.90
N ASP A 101 -9.35 14.48 -9.89
CA ASP A 101 -8.93 13.96 -11.19
C ASP A 101 -7.62 13.17 -11.10
N SER A 102 -6.88 13.33 -10.00
CA SER A 102 -5.69 12.57 -9.63
C SER A 102 -6.01 11.27 -8.87
N PHE A 103 -7.28 10.94 -8.62
CA PHE A 103 -7.68 9.67 -8.03
C PHE A 103 -7.16 8.51 -8.90
N TYR A 104 -6.44 7.58 -8.26
CA TYR A 104 -5.82 6.44 -8.95
C TYR A 104 -6.55 5.13 -8.69
N THR A 105 -6.72 4.78 -7.41
CA THR A 105 -7.39 3.53 -7.00
C THR A 105 -7.84 3.60 -5.54
N ASN A 106 -8.65 2.64 -5.13
CA ASN A 106 -8.94 2.37 -3.74
C ASN A 106 -8.41 0.99 -3.34
N ILE A 107 -7.66 0.93 -2.26
CA ILE A 107 -7.17 -0.30 -1.66
C ILE A 107 -8.15 -0.72 -0.56
N SER A 108 -8.57 -1.97 -0.60
CA SER A 108 -9.35 -2.60 0.45
C SER A 108 -8.41 -3.39 1.36
N TRP A 109 -8.16 -2.87 2.57
CA TRP A 109 -7.34 -3.56 3.55
C TRP A 109 -8.19 -4.27 4.61
N LYS A 110 -7.95 -5.57 4.78
CA LYS A 110 -8.62 -6.39 5.78
C LYS A 110 -8.05 -6.09 7.17
N ARG A 111 -8.68 -5.15 7.88
CA ARG A 111 -8.24 -4.64 9.19
C ARG A 111 -8.62 -5.50 10.39
N SER A 112 -9.43 -6.53 10.21
CA SER A 112 -9.85 -7.42 11.32
C SER A 112 -10.25 -8.79 10.84
N GLY A 113 -10.22 -9.76 11.75
CA GLY A 113 -10.79 -11.10 11.53
C GLY A 113 -12.31 -11.08 11.38
N PRO A 114 -12.91 -12.24 11.02
CA PRO A 114 -14.35 -12.40 10.93
C PRO A 114 -15.02 -12.15 12.29
N LYS A 115 -16.24 -11.58 12.25
CA LYS A 115 -17.04 -11.30 13.44
C LYS A 115 -18.14 -12.35 13.59
N ASN A 116 -18.14 -13.09 14.69
CA ASN A 116 -19.10 -14.18 14.94
C ASN A 116 -20.49 -13.71 15.39
N ASN A 117 -20.65 -12.42 15.71
CA ASN A 117 -21.91 -11.83 16.20
C ASN A 117 -22.76 -11.17 15.11
N ILE A 118 -22.51 -11.49 13.86
CA ILE A 118 -23.29 -10.99 12.72
C ILE A 118 -24.66 -11.69 12.70
N LYS A 119 -25.74 -10.91 12.71
CA LYS A 119 -27.11 -11.42 12.67
C LYS A 119 -27.91 -10.90 11.47
N ASN A 120 -27.83 -9.59 11.19
CA ASN A 120 -28.71 -8.91 10.24
C ASN A 120 -27.89 -8.03 9.27
N GLY A 121 -27.01 -8.62 8.48
CA GLY A 121 -26.22 -7.90 7.49
C GLY A 121 -24.76 -8.34 7.43
N TRP A 122 -23.96 -7.65 6.64
CA TRP A 122 -22.54 -7.95 6.45
C TRP A 122 -21.67 -7.24 7.49
N GLY A 123 -20.72 -7.96 8.10
CA GLY A 123 -19.75 -7.37 9.03
C GLY A 123 -18.70 -6.53 8.29
N ASN A 124 -18.47 -5.33 8.79
CA ASN A 124 -17.39 -4.49 8.26
C ASN A 124 -16.05 -4.91 8.87
N ILE A 125 -15.18 -5.52 8.06
CA ILE A 125 -13.83 -5.97 8.42
C ILE A 125 -12.75 -5.34 7.55
N VAL A 126 -13.13 -4.37 6.72
CA VAL A 126 -12.25 -3.73 5.73
C VAL A 126 -12.19 -2.24 5.98
N ASP A 127 -11.01 -1.65 5.91
CA ASP A 127 -10.81 -0.21 5.76
C ASP A 127 -10.50 0.13 4.30
N SER A 128 -10.77 1.37 3.94
CA SER A 128 -10.52 1.95 2.62
C SER A 128 -9.25 2.80 2.69
N ILE A 129 -8.32 2.55 1.77
CA ILE A 129 -7.15 3.41 1.59
C ILE A 129 -7.24 3.98 0.17
N MET A 130 -7.73 5.20 0.06
CA MET A 130 -7.83 5.89 -1.21
C MET A 130 -6.45 6.38 -1.64
N VAL A 131 -6.08 6.14 -2.90
CA VAL A 131 -4.77 6.50 -3.45
C VAL A 131 -4.93 7.58 -4.51
N ILE A 132 -4.21 8.67 -4.33
CA ILE A 132 -4.12 9.79 -5.26
C ILE A 132 -2.72 9.80 -5.86
N ARG A 133 -2.65 9.96 -7.18
CA ARG A 133 -1.41 9.97 -7.95
C ARG A 133 -1.20 11.33 -8.62
N LYS A 134 -0.19 12.06 -8.20
CA LYS A 134 0.22 13.32 -8.83
C LYS A 134 1.38 13.04 -9.80
N GLY A 135 1.22 13.41 -11.06
CA GLY A 135 2.25 13.20 -12.08
C GLY A 135 2.62 11.74 -12.36
N ASN A 136 3.91 11.44 -12.44
CA ASN A 136 4.44 10.10 -12.68
C ASN A 136 5.42 9.68 -11.57
N PRO A 137 4.93 9.44 -10.34
CA PRO A 137 5.77 9.19 -9.19
C PRO A 137 6.46 7.81 -9.22
N TYR A 138 7.53 7.68 -8.44
CA TYR A 138 8.20 6.41 -8.20
C TYR A 138 7.21 5.36 -7.73
N PHE A 139 7.31 4.14 -8.28
CA PHE A 139 6.57 3.00 -7.79
C PHE A 139 7.39 1.71 -7.96
N LYS A 140 7.58 0.99 -6.86
CA LYS A 140 8.20 -0.33 -6.83
C LYS A 140 7.12 -1.38 -6.60
N VAL A 141 6.96 -2.29 -7.57
CA VAL A 141 6.01 -3.41 -7.44
C VAL A 141 6.44 -4.33 -6.30
N GLU A 142 5.54 -4.58 -5.36
CA GLU A 142 5.64 -5.66 -4.39
C GLU A 142 5.03 -6.95 -4.92
N TYR A 143 5.52 -8.07 -4.39
CA TYR A 143 5.05 -9.40 -4.74
C TYR A 143 4.74 -10.19 -3.47
N THR A 144 3.69 -10.99 -3.51
CA THR A 144 3.41 -12.04 -2.53
C THR A 144 3.87 -13.38 -3.07
N ASP A 145 4.08 -14.34 -2.19
CA ASP A 145 4.41 -15.70 -2.57
C ASP A 145 3.32 -16.30 -3.46
N LEU A 146 3.70 -17.25 -4.29
CA LEU A 146 2.75 -18.04 -5.07
C LEU A 146 1.90 -18.90 -4.13
N ASP A 147 0.62 -19.07 -4.45
CA ASP A 147 -0.20 -20.08 -3.81
C ASP A 147 0.47 -21.46 -4.00
N PRO A 148 0.71 -22.24 -2.92
CA PRO A 148 1.42 -23.52 -3.01
C PRO A 148 0.73 -24.56 -3.92
N LYS A 149 -0.60 -24.47 -4.06
CA LYS A 149 -1.36 -25.32 -4.98
C LYS A 149 -1.17 -24.88 -6.43
N TYR A 150 -1.15 -23.57 -6.67
CA TYR A 150 -0.85 -23.02 -7.99
C TYR A 150 0.58 -23.36 -8.40
N GLU A 151 1.56 -23.18 -7.51
CA GLU A 151 2.96 -23.52 -7.77
C GLU A 151 3.10 -24.98 -8.18
N ARG A 152 2.63 -25.94 -7.37
CA ARG A 152 2.67 -27.37 -7.67
C ARG A 152 1.96 -27.74 -8.96
N ASN A 153 0.86 -27.04 -9.30
CA ASN A 153 0.08 -27.36 -10.48
C ASN A 153 0.63 -26.74 -11.76
N SER A 154 1.30 -25.62 -11.68
CA SER A 154 1.80 -24.88 -12.84
C SER A 154 3.24 -25.22 -13.20
N PHE A 155 4.12 -25.40 -12.20
CA PHE A 155 5.55 -25.67 -12.40
C PHE A 155 5.86 -27.16 -12.39
N LYS A 156 5.25 -27.90 -13.33
CA LYS A 156 5.37 -29.38 -13.44
C LYS A 156 6.50 -29.85 -14.34
N ASN A 157 6.92 -29.00 -15.25
CA ASN A 157 7.98 -29.37 -16.20
C ASN A 157 9.33 -29.07 -15.58
N LYS A 158 10.34 -29.85 -15.95
CA LYS A 158 11.70 -29.71 -15.44
C LYS A 158 12.72 -29.91 -16.56
N ASP A 159 13.76 -29.10 -16.55
CA ASP A 159 14.99 -29.31 -17.31
C ASP A 159 16.22 -29.02 -16.43
N ASP A 160 17.40 -28.91 -17.06
CA ASP A 160 18.66 -28.70 -16.33
C ASP A 160 18.70 -27.38 -15.53
N LYS A 161 17.92 -26.35 -15.95
CA LYS A 161 17.81 -25.09 -15.22
C LYS A 161 16.86 -25.19 -14.01
N GLY A 162 15.86 -26.09 -14.02
CA GLY A 162 14.94 -26.22 -12.90
C GLY A 162 13.49 -26.46 -13.31
N TYR A 163 12.57 -26.27 -12.37
CA TYR A 163 11.13 -26.39 -12.62
C TYR A 163 10.58 -25.16 -13.35
N TYR A 164 9.69 -25.39 -14.32
CA TYR A 164 9.07 -24.30 -15.09
C TYR A 164 7.60 -24.55 -15.43
N ALA A 165 6.86 -23.44 -15.54
CA ALA A 165 5.50 -23.38 -16.07
C ALA A 165 5.53 -23.03 -17.56
N LEU A 166 4.44 -23.36 -18.26
CA LEU A 166 4.25 -23.10 -19.69
C LEU A 166 3.35 -21.88 -19.91
N ALA A 167 3.89 -20.85 -20.54
CA ALA A 167 3.14 -19.68 -20.96
C ALA A 167 2.89 -19.71 -22.47
N LYS A 168 1.64 -19.45 -22.90
CA LYS A 168 1.28 -19.40 -24.33
C LYS A 168 2.05 -18.28 -25.04
N THR A 169 2.67 -18.61 -26.15
CA THR A 169 3.35 -17.65 -27.04
C THR A 169 2.41 -17.07 -28.11
N THR A 170 1.19 -17.61 -28.24
CA THR A 170 0.19 -17.19 -29.23
C THR A 170 -0.90 -16.33 -28.64
N GLY A 171 -1.43 -15.37 -29.44
CA GLY A 171 -2.55 -14.52 -29.07
C GLY A 171 -3.91 -15.21 -29.16
N GLU A 172 -4.94 -14.58 -28.58
CA GLU A 172 -6.35 -14.98 -28.68
C GLU A 172 -7.14 -14.07 -29.66
N LYS A 173 -6.51 -12.98 -30.10
CA LYS A 173 -7.06 -12.03 -31.10
C LYS A 173 -6.08 -11.88 -32.23
N SER A 174 -6.60 -11.66 -33.45
CA SER A 174 -5.79 -11.47 -34.64
C SER A 174 -4.73 -10.38 -34.48
N ARG A 175 -3.52 -10.72 -34.92
CA ARG A 175 -2.35 -9.83 -34.91
C ARG A 175 -1.64 -9.93 -36.26
N PRO A 176 -2.14 -9.26 -37.32
CA PRO A 176 -1.69 -9.43 -38.69
C PRO A 176 -0.17 -9.38 -38.87
N GLY A 177 0.53 -8.41 -38.24
CA GLY A 177 1.97 -8.28 -38.29
C GLY A 177 2.78 -9.36 -37.55
N ARG A 178 2.09 -10.35 -36.93
CA ARG A 178 2.72 -11.46 -36.19
C ARG A 178 2.19 -12.84 -36.62
N MET A 179 1.78 -12.95 -37.88
CA MET A 179 1.22 -14.17 -38.50
C MET A 179 2.26 -14.97 -39.31
N PHE A 180 3.51 -14.98 -38.86
CA PHE A 180 4.58 -15.73 -39.52
C PHE A 180 4.69 -17.16 -38.97
N GLU A 181 5.33 -18.06 -39.74
CA GLU A 181 5.67 -19.41 -39.32
C GLU A 181 7.07 -19.39 -38.63
N TYR A 182 7.19 -20.13 -37.51
CA TYR A 182 8.45 -20.30 -36.81
C TYR A 182 8.70 -21.78 -36.51
N LYS A 183 9.74 -22.37 -37.12
CA LYS A 183 10.14 -23.78 -36.92
C LYS A 183 8.98 -24.75 -37.03
N GLY A 184 8.14 -24.60 -38.06
CA GLY A 184 6.98 -25.45 -38.31
C GLY A 184 5.72 -25.11 -37.51
N TYR A 185 5.76 -24.12 -36.63
CA TYR A 185 4.59 -23.67 -35.86
C TYR A 185 3.97 -22.43 -36.50
N LYS A 186 2.68 -22.49 -36.78
CA LYS A 186 1.91 -21.38 -37.36
C LYS A 186 0.74 -21.04 -36.44
N PRO A 187 0.75 -19.84 -35.82
CA PRO A 187 -0.30 -19.46 -34.87
C PRO A 187 -1.60 -19.10 -35.62
N GLN A 188 -2.73 -19.46 -35.03
CA GLN A 188 -4.05 -19.12 -35.60
C GLN A 188 -4.33 -17.60 -35.55
N TYR A 189 -3.91 -16.92 -34.51
CA TYR A 189 -4.18 -15.49 -34.25
C TYR A 189 -2.91 -14.62 -34.17
N GLY A 190 -1.75 -15.19 -34.50
CA GLY A 190 -0.45 -14.53 -34.41
C GLY A 190 0.25 -14.72 -33.07
N TRP A 191 1.55 -14.44 -33.10
CA TRP A 191 2.40 -14.54 -31.92
C TRP A 191 2.18 -13.37 -30.97
N ARG A 192 2.36 -13.60 -29.68
CA ARG A 192 2.37 -12.52 -28.66
C ARG A 192 3.65 -11.68 -28.72
N VAL A 193 4.71 -12.22 -29.31
CA VAL A 193 6.03 -11.63 -29.42
C VAL A 193 6.45 -11.48 -30.89
N SER A 194 7.48 -10.69 -31.16
CA SER A 194 8.08 -10.56 -32.51
C SER A 194 8.86 -11.82 -32.91
N GLU A 195 9.21 -11.94 -34.18
CA GLU A 195 10.05 -13.03 -34.69
C GLU A 195 11.45 -13.01 -34.05
N ASP A 196 12.05 -11.83 -33.93
CA ASP A 196 13.37 -11.67 -33.33
C ASP A 196 13.35 -12.09 -31.86
N MET A 197 12.31 -11.71 -31.11
CA MET A 197 12.16 -12.14 -29.72
C MET A 197 11.94 -13.67 -29.60
N LEU A 198 11.26 -14.32 -30.55
CA LEU A 198 11.19 -15.79 -30.58
C LEU A 198 12.56 -16.42 -30.82
N LYS A 199 13.38 -15.85 -31.73
CA LYS A 199 14.74 -16.31 -31.98
C LYS A 199 15.64 -16.15 -30.74
N GLU A 200 15.53 -15.02 -30.07
CA GLU A 200 16.26 -14.77 -28.82
C GLU A 200 15.86 -15.75 -27.71
N MET A 201 14.56 -15.96 -27.53
CA MET A 201 14.04 -16.93 -26.56
C MET A 201 14.48 -18.37 -26.86
N ASP A 202 14.55 -18.72 -28.14
CA ASP A 202 15.00 -20.04 -28.58
C ASP A 202 16.50 -20.24 -28.34
N ALA A 203 17.31 -19.27 -28.71
CA ALA A 203 18.74 -19.29 -28.46
C ALA A 203 19.08 -19.36 -26.95
N ALA A 204 18.23 -18.76 -26.10
CA ALA A 204 18.33 -18.82 -24.65
C ALA A 204 17.70 -20.08 -24.01
N ASN A 205 17.26 -21.06 -24.81
CA ASN A 205 16.55 -22.28 -24.36
C ASN A 205 15.29 -21.98 -23.51
N LEU A 206 14.61 -20.87 -23.80
CA LEU A 206 13.38 -20.43 -23.12
C LEU A 206 12.10 -20.89 -23.82
N LEU A 207 12.19 -21.68 -24.92
CA LEU A 207 11.04 -22.26 -25.60
C LEU A 207 10.87 -23.74 -25.27
N HIS A 208 9.62 -24.12 -25.04
CA HIS A 208 9.18 -25.51 -24.94
C HIS A 208 8.39 -25.85 -26.18
N TYR A 209 8.86 -26.87 -26.92
CA TYR A 209 8.28 -27.35 -28.18
C TYR A 209 7.19 -28.37 -27.85
N GLY A 210 5.94 -27.90 -27.74
CA GLY A 210 4.79 -28.80 -27.56
C GLY A 210 4.34 -29.40 -28.89
N LYS A 211 3.40 -30.37 -28.85
CA LYS A 211 2.91 -31.07 -30.06
C LYS A 211 2.34 -30.12 -31.14
N ASN A 212 1.56 -29.13 -30.72
CA ASN A 212 0.83 -28.22 -31.59
C ASN A 212 1.14 -26.72 -31.37
N MET A 213 1.96 -26.40 -30.40
CA MET A 213 2.20 -25.01 -30.00
C MET A 213 3.57 -24.87 -29.32
N LEU A 214 4.20 -23.72 -29.54
CA LEU A 214 5.35 -23.29 -28.76
C LEU A 214 4.89 -22.60 -27.48
N TYR A 215 5.59 -22.87 -26.40
CA TYR A 215 5.36 -22.23 -25.12
C TYR A 215 6.65 -21.53 -24.66
N LYS A 216 6.51 -20.42 -23.96
CA LYS A 216 7.60 -19.82 -23.19
C LYS A 216 7.74 -20.57 -21.88
N LYS A 217 8.95 -20.95 -21.50
CA LYS A 217 9.28 -21.46 -20.17
C LYS A 217 9.35 -20.30 -19.18
N ILE A 218 8.62 -20.39 -18.08
CA ILE A 218 8.70 -19.48 -16.93
C ILE A 218 9.27 -20.29 -15.78
N TYR A 219 10.52 -20.06 -15.43
CA TYR A 219 11.19 -20.81 -14.35
C TYR A 219 10.71 -20.35 -12.97
N LEU A 220 10.56 -21.32 -12.06
CA LEU A 220 10.12 -21.05 -10.68
C LEU A 220 11.10 -20.14 -9.95
N GLU A 221 12.40 -20.36 -10.11
CA GLU A 221 13.45 -19.56 -9.49
C GLU A 221 13.51 -18.11 -9.99
N ASP A 222 13.07 -17.86 -11.24
CA ASP A 222 12.98 -16.51 -11.81
C ASP A 222 11.63 -15.83 -11.48
N ASN A 223 10.69 -16.56 -10.87
CA ASN A 223 9.36 -16.05 -10.58
C ASN A 223 9.36 -15.22 -9.29
N LYS A 224 8.96 -13.98 -9.40
CA LYS A 224 8.91 -13.03 -8.27
C LYS A 224 7.68 -13.19 -7.37
N GLY A 225 6.79 -14.12 -7.68
CA GLY A 225 5.49 -14.24 -7.01
C GLY A 225 4.37 -13.53 -7.76
N VAL A 226 3.29 -13.21 -7.04
CA VAL A 226 2.12 -12.50 -7.56
C VAL A 226 2.24 -11.02 -7.24
N PRO A 227 2.19 -10.12 -8.24
CA PRO A 227 2.17 -8.68 -7.96
C PRO A 227 0.99 -8.32 -7.05
N VAL A 228 1.26 -7.60 -5.97
CA VAL A 228 0.23 -7.11 -5.05
C VAL A 228 -0.74 -6.19 -5.80
N GLN A 229 -2.02 -6.40 -5.61
CA GLN A 229 -3.10 -5.60 -6.18
C GLN A 229 -3.74 -4.71 -5.10
N ASN A 230 -4.94 -4.22 -5.33
CA ASN A 230 -5.66 -3.33 -4.41
C ASN A 230 -6.56 -4.04 -3.39
N LEU A 231 -6.41 -5.34 -3.22
CA LEU A 231 -6.98 -6.10 -2.10
C LEU A 231 -5.84 -6.60 -1.21
N TRP A 232 -5.79 -6.10 0.03
CA TRP A 232 -4.76 -6.44 1.00
C TRP A 232 -5.35 -7.25 2.14
N ASP A 233 -5.31 -8.55 2.04
CA ASP A 233 -5.74 -9.50 3.07
C ASP A 233 -4.56 -10.31 3.66
N ASP A 234 -3.36 -10.10 3.11
CA ASP A 234 -2.09 -10.68 3.53
C ASP A 234 -1.32 -9.82 4.55
N VAL A 235 -1.73 -8.57 4.77
CA VAL A 235 -1.22 -7.71 5.83
C VAL A 235 -2.07 -7.89 7.07
N TYR A 236 -1.56 -8.68 8.03
CA TYR A 236 -2.31 -8.99 9.23
C TYR A 236 -2.54 -7.75 10.10
N PHE A 237 -3.77 -7.65 10.62
CA PHE A 237 -4.14 -6.66 11.62
C PHE A 237 -3.56 -7.04 13.00
N ILE A 238 -3.41 -6.03 13.85
CA ILE A 238 -2.99 -6.22 15.23
C ILE A 238 -4.10 -6.91 16.01
N SER A 239 -3.82 -8.07 16.61
CA SER A 239 -4.80 -8.82 17.39
C SER A 239 -5.20 -8.05 18.67
N ARG A 240 -6.38 -8.36 19.25
CA ARG A 240 -6.83 -7.73 20.49
C ARG A 240 -5.86 -7.93 21.66
N SER A 241 -5.23 -9.10 21.74
CA SER A 241 -4.23 -9.42 22.76
C SER A 241 -2.96 -8.58 22.62
N GLU A 242 -2.58 -8.24 21.39
CA GLU A 242 -1.45 -7.37 21.10
C GLU A 242 -1.82 -5.88 21.27
N GLN A 243 -3.06 -5.49 20.91
CA GLN A 243 -3.56 -4.13 21.15
C GLN A 243 -3.55 -3.78 22.65
N ASN A 244 -3.91 -4.71 23.52
CA ASN A 244 -3.90 -4.52 24.98
C ASN A 244 -2.48 -4.34 25.55
N LYS A 245 -1.45 -4.73 24.81
CA LYS A 245 -0.04 -4.55 25.19
C LYS A 245 0.54 -3.27 24.62
N ARG A 246 -0.19 -2.56 23.75
CA ARG A 246 0.30 -1.38 23.04
C ARG A 246 -0.16 -0.09 23.72
N LYS A 247 0.71 0.89 23.74
CA LYS A 247 0.47 2.19 24.35
C LYS A 247 -0.52 3.07 23.54
N TYR A 248 -0.93 2.68 22.31
CA TYR A 248 -1.81 3.49 21.46
C TYR A 248 -2.94 2.66 20.82
N PRO A 249 -4.23 3.00 21.04
CA PRO A 249 -5.37 2.14 20.71
C PRO A 249 -5.64 1.97 19.19
N THR A 250 -5.26 2.94 18.37
CA THR A 250 -5.51 2.96 16.91
C THR A 250 -4.27 2.65 16.08
N GLN A 251 -3.22 2.08 16.70
CA GLN A 251 -1.96 1.78 16.02
C GLN A 251 -2.17 0.89 14.79
N LYS A 252 -1.59 1.30 13.68
CA LYS A 252 -1.56 0.50 12.44
C LYS A 252 -0.41 -0.52 12.48
N PRO A 253 -0.56 -1.67 11.81
CA PRO A 253 0.54 -2.63 11.67
C PRO A 253 1.74 -2.00 10.95
N LEU A 254 2.94 -2.29 11.42
CA LEU A 254 4.17 -1.81 10.78
C LEU A 254 4.22 -2.23 9.30
N LYS A 255 3.90 -3.50 9.00
CA LYS A 255 3.90 -4.06 7.64
C LYS A 255 3.00 -3.30 6.66
N LEU A 256 1.92 -2.65 7.14
CA LEU A 256 1.05 -1.81 6.30
C LEU A 256 1.81 -0.59 5.78
N LEU A 257 2.50 0.11 6.69
CA LEU A 257 3.25 1.32 6.37
C LEU A 257 4.55 0.99 5.62
N GLU A 258 5.21 -0.12 5.95
CA GLU A 258 6.36 -0.63 5.18
C GLU A 258 5.99 -0.84 3.71
N ARG A 259 4.87 -1.52 3.44
CA ARG A 259 4.36 -1.74 2.06
C ARG A 259 4.14 -0.41 1.35
N ILE A 260 3.39 0.52 1.96
CA ILE A 260 3.10 1.83 1.36
C ILE A 260 4.40 2.59 1.07
N ILE A 261 5.29 2.68 2.05
CA ILE A 261 6.52 3.49 1.97
C ILE A 261 7.51 2.90 0.97
N THR A 262 7.75 1.58 1.03
CA THR A 262 8.73 0.94 0.14
C THR A 262 8.28 0.90 -1.31
N SER A 263 6.97 0.81 -1.55
CA SER A 263 6.41 0.86 -2.91
C SER A 263 6.40 2.26 -3.50
N SER A 264 6.11 3.30 -2.68
CA SER A 264 5.69 4.61 -3.17
C SER A 264 6.64 5.77 -2.87
N CYS A 265 7.67 5.55 -2.06
CA CYS A 265 8.69 6.54 -1.76
C CYS A 265 10.08 6.01 -2.15
N PRO A 266 10.88 6.73 -2.94
CA PRO A 266 12.23 6.30 -3.27
C PRO A 266 13.13 6.32 -2.03
N LEU A 267 14.24 5.59 -2.07
CA LEU A 267 15.24 5.61 -1.00
C LEU A 267 15.76 7.04 -0.82
N GLY A 268 15.81 7.52 0.44
CA GLY A 268 16.18 8.89 0.78
C GLY A 268 15.07 9.94 0.49
N GLY A 269 13.94 9.54 -0.08
CA GLY A 269 12.78 10.40 -0.32
C GLY A 269 12.10 10.84 0.99
N TRP A 270 11.13 11.75 0.88
CA TRP A 270 10.42 12.33 2.01
C TRP A 270 8.99 11.81 2.14
N VAL A 271 8.66 11.36 3.34
CA VAL A 271 7.31 10.93 3.76
C VAL A 271 6.72 11.99 4.69
N PHE A 272 5.43 12.25 4.58
CA PHE A 272 4.67 13.13 5.48
C PHE A 272 3.46 12.42 6.07
N ASP A 273 3.31 12.54 7.40
CA ASP A 273 2.15 12.03 8.13
C ASP A 273 1.72 13.07 9.19
N PRO A 274 0.65 13.83 8.94
CA PRO A 274 0.17 14.83 9.90
C PRO A 274 -0.71 14.26 11.03
N PHE A 275 -0.86 12.94 11.12
CA PHE A 275 -1.66 12.22 12.11
C PHE A 275 -0.84 11.08 12.72
N CYS A 276 0.31 11.39 13.29
CA CYS A 276 1.33 10.38 13.60
C CYS A 276 0.88 9.29 14.58
N GLY A 277 -0.04 9.59 15.49
CA GLY A 277 -0.52 8.66 16.49
C GLY A 277 0.63 7.93 17.22
N SER A 278 0.71 6.61 17.04
CA SER A 278 1.79 5.78 17.59
C SER A 278 3.15 5.91 16.88
N GLY A 279 3.24 6.67 15.79
CA GLY A 279 4.48 6.87 15.02
C GLY A 279 4.84 5.75 14.06
N THR A 280 3.94 4.85 13.73
CA THR A 280 4.23 3.70 12.84
C THR A 280 4.79 4.14 11.49
N THR A 281 4.30 5.27 10.93
CA THR A 281 4.80 5.83 9.67
C THR A 281 6.26 6.27 9.78
N ALA A 282 6.61 7.00 10.85
CA ALA A 282 7.97 7.48 11.09
C ALA A 282 8.95 6.31 11.28
N ILE A 283 8.54 5.29 12.03
CA ILE A 283 9.34 4.07 12.26
C ILE A 283 9.56 3.32 10.94
N ALA A 284 8.51 3.11 10.14
CA ALA A 284 8.63 2.45 8.86
C ALA A 284 9.54 3.23 7.88
N ALA A 285 9.43 4.56 7.85
CA ALA A 285 10.29 5.41 7.05
C ALA A 285 11.76 5.27 7.47
N GLN A 286 12.04 5.34 8.78
CA GLN A 286 13.38 5.21 9.33
C GLN A 286 14.01 3.85 9.00
N LEU A 287 13.27 2.75 9.21
CA LEU A 287 13.73 1.39 8.94
C LEU A 287 14.11 1.17 7.47
N HIS A 288 13.37 1.80 6.59
CA HIS A 288 13.56 1.63 5.16
C HIS A 288 14.37 2.75 4.50
N GLY A 289 15.05 3.60 5.27
CA GLY A 289 15.96 4.62 4.74
C GLY A 289 15.27 5.80 4.05
N ARG A 290 14.04 6.16 4.50
CA ARG A 290 13.31 7.34 4.04
C ARG A 290 13.32 8.41 5.12
N ASN A 291 13.33 9.68 4.70
CA ASN A 291 13.12 10.80 5.61
C ASN A 291 11.63 10.92 5.93
N CYS A 292 11.30 11.44 7.12
CA CYS A 292 9.91 11.62 7.51
C CYS A 292 9.73 12.93 8.30
N ILE A 293 8.66 13.64 7.97
CA ILE A 293 8.09 14.66 8.87
C ILE A 293 6.75 14.11 9.32
N THR A 294 6.51 14.14 10.62
CA THR A 294 5.26 13.68 11.21
C THR A 294 4.77 14.61 12.30
N CYS A 295 3.46 14.76 12.43
CA CYS A 295 2.84 15.67 13.37
C CYS A 295 1.71 14.99 14.14
N ASP A 296 1.40 15.52 15.31
CA ASP A 296 0.16 15.25 16.05
C ASP A 296 -0.15 16.42 16.98
N VAL A 297 -1.41 16.63 17.28
CA VAL A 297 -1.84 17.60 18.31
C VAL A 297 -1.67 17.03 19.72
N ASN A 298 -1.67 15.70 19.86
CA ASN A 298 -1.59 15.01 21.13
C ASN A 298 -0.12 14.91 21.60
N PRO A 299 0.27 15.55 22.70
CA PRO A 299 1.64 15.50 23.21
C PRO A 299 2.11 14.08 23.55
N GLN A 300 1.21 13.17 23.93
CA GLN A 300 1.57 11.78 24.19
C GLN A 300 1.94 11.01 22.91
N ALA A 301 1.25 11.29 21.79
CA ALA A 301 1.63 10.75 20.50
C ALA A 301 3.06 11.20 20.13
N ILE A 302 3.38 12.48 20.38
CA ILE A 302 4.71 13.05 20.14
C ILE A 302 5.77 12.36 21.01
N GLU A 303 5.48 12.13 22.29
CA GLU A 303 6.38 11.42 23.21
C GLU A 303 6.64 9.99 22.73
N LEU A 304 5.59 9.23 22.45
CA LEU A 304 5.69 7.84 21.98
C LEU A 304 6.52 7.70 20.69
N VAL A 305 6.27 8.56 19.69
CA VAL A 305 7.02 8.50 18.44
C VAL A 305 8.46 8.94 18.62
N THR A 306 8.72 9.91 19.52
CA THR A 306 10.08 10.36 19.85
C THR A 306 10.88 9.24 20.50
N GLU A 307 10.33 8.58 21.50
CA GLU A 307 10.97 7.42 22.14
C GLU A 307 11.26 6.31 21.12
N ALA A 308 10.27 5.94 20.30
CA ALA A 308 10.40 4.86 19.35
C ALA A 308 11.46 5.12 18.26
N THR A 309 11.63 6.38 17.84
CA THR A 309 12.58 6.74 16.76
C THR A 309 13.98 7.06 17.27
N GLN A 310 14.15 7.56 18.50
CA GLN A 310 15.46 7.92 19.07
C GLN A 310 16.20 6.75 19.68
N ASN A 311 15.50 5.83 20.29
CA ASN A 311 16.15 4.83 21.14
C ASN A 311 16.59 3.58 20.40
N ASN A 312 16.31 3.38 19.11
CA ASN A 312 16.47 2.08 18.43
C ASN A 312 15.86 0.92 19.25
N ILE A 313 14.98 1.25 20.22
CA ILE A 313 14.52 0.35 21.26
C ILE A 313 13.36 -0.45 20.73
N ASP A 314 13.56 -1.75 20.77
CA ASP A 314 12.55 -2.82 20.63
C ASP A 314 11.53 -2.64 19.50
N LEU A 315 12.06 -2.62 18.27
CA LEU A 315 11.26 -2.88 17.07
C LEU A 315 10.37 -4.14 17.22
N LEU A 316 10.69 -5.01 18.17
CA LEU A 316 9.89 -6.15 18.58
C LEU A 316 8.48 -5.80 19.09
N HIS A 317 8.26 -4.57 19.56
CA HIS A 317 6.92 -4.10 19.94
C HIS A 317 6.06 -3.69 18.74
N PHE A 318 6.68 -3.51 17.56
CA PHE A 318 6.00 -3.13 16.31
C PHE A 318 5.92 -4.32 15.31
N MET A 319 6.67 -5.38 15.55
CA MET A 319 6.60 -6.65 14.80
C MET A 319 5.57 -7.58 15.42
#